data_ae6c9b9f5d49978787c3532a44621f90
#
_entry.id   ae6c9b9f5d49978787c3532a44621f90
#
_cell.length_a   1.000
_cell.length_b   1.000
_cell.length_c   1.000
_cell.angle_alpha   90.00
_cell.angle_beta   90.00
_cell.angle_gamma   90.00
#
_symmetry.space_group_name_H-M   'P 1'
#
loop_
_entity.id
_entity.type
_entity.pdbx_description
1 polymer ?
#
loop_
_entity_poly.entity_id
_entity_poly.type
_entity_poly.pdbx_seq_one_letter_code
_entity_poly.pdbx_strand_id
1 'polypeptide(L)'
;SNIPIVLGTATPSLESWHNATRLDNKYNFLKLSYRAVKEASLPEIQTILVNDKTKNGISRVLVDAINDRLKRKEQSLIFINRRGFAPTLFCSSCSWTAECKRCSSKLVVHQKTNRLKCHHCGHDQNIINQCPICASMGLRPLGSGTQKVEEALNKLFPNASILRVDKDTTRTKKSLTLLHDRMNNREIDILVGTQMLAKGHDFPFLTL
;
A
#
# COMPACT_ATOMS: atom_id res chain seq x y z
N SER A 1 -22.13 15.23 31.98
CA SER A 1 -21.00 16.16 31.74
C SER A 1 -21.05 16.65 30.31
N ASN A 2 -21.26 17.96 30.13
CA ASN A 2 -21.24 18.61 28.80
C ASN A 2 -19.77 18.89 28.40
N ILE A 3 -19.10 17.87 27.89
CA ILE A 3 -17.74 18.05 27.36
C ILE A 3 -17.86 18.17 25.84
N PRO A 4 -17.37 19.26 25.21
CA PRO A 4 -17.36 19.39 23.77
C PRO A 4 -16.37 18.41 23.18
N ILE A 5 -16.77 17.69 22.10
CA ILE A 5 -15.92 16.74 21.37
C ILE A 5 -15.80 17.23 19.93
N VAL A 6 -14.56 17.35 19.45
CA VAL A 6 -14.26 17.70 18.06
C VAL A 6 -13.68 16.46 17.36
N LEU A 7 -14.33 16.03 16.28
CA LEU A 7 -13.89 14.93 15.43
C LEU A 7 -13.26 15.51 14.15
N GLY A 8 -11.95 15.44 14.03
CA GLY A 8 -11.20 15.92 12.85
C GLY A 8 -10.80 14.76 11.94
N THR A 9 -11.16 14.83 10.66
CA THR A 9 -10.77 13.84 9.65
C THR A 9 -10.88 14.41 8.24
N ALA A 10 -10.03 13.97 7.33
CA ALA A 10 -10.16 14.25 5.90
C ALA A 10 -11.08 13.25 5.18
N THR A 11 -11.33 12.09 5.79
CA THR A 11 -12.13 10.99 5.24
C THR A 11 -13.08 10.46 6.32
N PRO A 12 -14.20 11.17 6.59
CA PRO A 12 -15.16 10.74 7.61
C PRO A 12 -15.77 9.39 7.26
N SER A 13 -16.18 8.62 8.28
CA SER A 13 -17.00 7.44 8.06
C SER A 13 -18.37 7.85 7.53
N LEU A 14 -19.07 6.93 6.84
CA LEU A 14 -20.41 7.20 6.29
C LEU A 14 -21.40 7.62 7.39
N GLU A 15 -21.32 6.99 8.57
CA GLU A 15 -22.16 7.35 9.72
C GLU A 15 -21.85 8.77 10.22
N SER A 16 -20.59 9.13 10.38
CA SER A 16 -20.19 10.48 10.81
C SER A 16 -20.60 11.52 9.79
N TRP A 17 -20.42 11.23 8.50
CA TRP A 17 -20.84 12.10 7.41
C TRP A 17 -22.36 12.30 7.41
N HIS A 18 -23.12 11.21 7.48
CA HIS A 18 -24.59 11.26 7.53
C HIS A 18 -25.08 12.07 8.74
N ASN A 19 -24.53 11.85 9.94
CA ASN A 19 -24.91 12.56 11.15
C ASN A 19 -24.54 14.05 11.12
N ALA A 20 -23.57 14.47 10.29
CA ALA A 20 -23.15 15.84 10.13
C ALA A 20 -23.89 16.60 9.02
N THR A 21 -24.47 15.89 8.02
CA THR A 21 -25.02 16.50 6.79
C THR A 21 -26.54 16.35 6.64
N ARG A 22 -27.21 15.52 7.46
CA ARG A 22 -28.67 15.37 7.42
C ARG A 22 -29.36 16.62 7.96
N LEU A 23 -30.65 16.82 7.63
CA LEU A 23 -31.44 18.01 8.01
C LEU A 23 -31.58 18.22 9.54
N ASP A 24 -31.68 17.12 10.30
CA ASP A 24 -31.70 17.07 11.75
C ASP A 24 -30.33 16.66 12.31
N ASN A 25 -29.27 17.28 11.84
CA ASN A 25 -27.89 16.93 12.11
C ASN A 25 -27.59 16.78 13.61
N LYS A 26 -26.97 15.67 13.98
CA LYS A 26 -26.51 15.42 15.36
C LYS A 26 -25.16 16.08 15.65
N TYR A 27 -24.39 16.41 14.60
CA TYR A 27 -23.08 17.03 14.70
C TYR A 27 -23.05 18.33 13.95
N ASN A 28 -22.41 19.33 14.52
CA ASN A 28 -22.10 20.56 13.81
C ASN A 28 -20.99 20.28 12.80
N PHE A 29 -21.24 20.55 11.51
CA PHE A 29 -20.27 20.33 10.44
C PHE A 29 -19.40 21.57 10.25
N LEU A 30 -18.09 21.39 10.45
CA LEU A 30 -17.08 22.41 10.21
C LEU A 30 -16.18 21.97 9.07
N LYS A 31 -16.05 22.79 8.04
CA LYS A 31 -15.21 22.52 6.86
C LYS A 31 -14.02 23.45 6.83
N LEU A 32 -12.81 22.90 6.81
CA LEU A 32 -11.59 23.63 6.51
C LEU A 32 -11.43 23.72 4.98
N SER A 33 -11.83 24.85 4.40
CA SER A 33 -11.86 25.05 2.94
C SER A 33 -10.52 25.46 2.35
N TYR A 34 -9.60 25.90 3.18
CA TYR A 34 -8.29 26.40 2.75
C TYR A 34 -7.18 25.49 3.27
N ARG A 35 -6.14 25.33 2.47
CA ARG A 35 -4.92 24.66 2.89
C ARG A 35 -4.11 25.56 3.82
N ALA A 36 -3.44 24.97 4.81
CA ALA A 36 -2.56 25.71 5.72
C ALA A 36 -1.42 26.40 4.97
N VAL A 37 -0.92 25.78 3.91
CA VAL A 37 0.09 26.35 2.99
C VAL A 37 -0.61 26.77 1.72
N LYS A 38 -0.64 28.07 1.43
CA LYS A 38 -1.37 28.65 0.27
C LYS A 38 -0.89 28.08 -1.08
N GLU A 39 0.36 27.76 -1.21
CA GLU A 39 0.98 27.27 -2.43
C GLU A 39 0.93 25.75 -2.60
N ALA A 40 0.39 25.03 -1.61
CA ALA A 40 0.29 23.57 -1.69
C ALA A 40 -0.77 23.16 -2.72
N SER A 41 -0.33 22.47 -3.77
CA SER A 41 -1.19 21.84 -4.77
C SER A 41 -1.50 20.37 -4.39
N LEU A 42 -2.53 19.80 -5.02
CA LEU A 42 -2.74 18.36 -4.97
C LEU A 42 -1.66 17.65 -5.78
N PRO A 43 -1.22 16.45 -5.36
CA PRO A 43 -0.31 15.67 -6.19
C PRO A 43 -0.97 15.29 -7.52
N GLU A 44 -0.18 15.22 -8.57
CA GLU A 44 -0.61 14.64 -9.84
C GLU A 44 -0.80 13.14 -9.66
N ILE A 45 -1.95 12.61 -10.13
CA ILE A 45 -2.26 11.18 -10.03
C ILE A 45 -2.27 10.59 -11.42
N GLN A 46 -1.40 9.60 -11.66
CA GLN A 46 -1.34 8.85 -12.89
C GLN A 46 -1.69 7.39 -12.67
N THR A 47 -2.67 6.87 -13.41
CA THR A 47 -3.03 5.45 -13.38
C THR A 47 -2.25 4.70 -14.46
N ILE A 48 -1.57 3.61 -14.06
CA ILE A 48 -0.75 2.80 -14.96
C ILE A 48 -1.29 1.39 -15.02
N LEU A 49 -1.54 0.89 -16.23
CA LEU A 49 -1.92 -0.51 -16.44
C LEU A 49 -0.73 -1.43 -16.16
N VAL A 50 -0.93 -2.36 -15.24
CA VAL A 50 0.03 -3.42 -14.93
C VAL A 50 -0.19 -4.57 -15.93
N ASN A 51 0.80 -4.83 -16.76
CA ASN A 51 0.80 -5.91 -17.75
C ASN A 51 1.89 -6.95 -17.44
N ASP A 52 2.01 -7.99 -18.29
CA ASP A 52 2.99 -9.07 -18.10
C ASP A 52 4.46 -8.62 -18.12
N LYS A 53 4.77 -7.45 -18.62
CA LYS A 53 6.12 -6.85 -18.59
C LYS A 53 6.46 -6.22 -17.24
N THR A 54 5.49 -6.13 -16.33
CA THR A 54 5.67 -5.57 -14.99
C THR A 54 6.26 -6.63 -14.04
N LYS A 55 7.54 -6.54 -13.76
CA LYS A 55 8.20 -7.45 -12.81
C LYS A 55 7.99 -6.96 -11.37
N ASN A 56 7.48 -7.84 -10.51
CA ASN A 56 7.25 -7.56 -9.08
C ASN A 56 6.37 -6.32 -8.79
N GLY A 57 5.48 -5.93 -9.70
CA GLY A 57 4.62 -4.75 -9.56
C GLY A 57 5.31 -3.41 -9.88
N ILE A 58 6.56 -3.45 -10.40
CA ILE A 58 7.31 -2.25 -10.77
C ILE A 58 7.22 -2.07 -12.29
N SER A 59 6.48 -1.05 -12.72
CA SER A 59 6.34 -0.70 -14.14
C SER A 59 7.54 0.10 -14.65
N ARG A 60 7.75 0.12 -15.96
CA ARG A 60 8.79 0.95 -16.57
C ARG A 60 8.60 2.42 -16.26
N VAL A 61 7.36 2.91 -16.33
CA VAL A 61 7.01 4.29 -16.00
C VAL A 61 7.40 4.65 -14.57
N LEU A 62 7.18 3.73 -13.61
CA LEU A 62 7.61 3.94 -12.22
C LEU A 62 9.14 3.99 -12.10
N VAL A 63 9.86 3.13 -12.83
CA VAL A 63 11.34 3.14 -12.85
C VAL A 63 11.85 4.48 -13.37
N ASP A 64 11.29 4.98 -14.47
CA ASP A 64 11.69 6.24 -15.07
C ASP A 64 11.38 7.44 -14.14
N ALA A 65 10.21 7.42 -13.46
CA ALA A 65 9.85 8.42 -12.46
C ALA A 65 10.81 8.44 -11.25
N ILE A 66 11.18 7.26 -10.73
CA ILE A 66 12.14 7.15 -9.63
C ILE A 66 13.52 7.68 -10.06
N ASN A 67 13.99 7.32 -11.27
CA ASN A 67 15.25 7.82 -11.80
C ASN A 67 15.30 9.36 -11.87
N ASP A 68 14.17 9.96 -12.30
CA ASP A 68 14.06 11.41 -12.36
C ASP A 68 14.16 12.06 -10.95
N ARG A 69 13.50 11.47 -9.94
CA ARG A 69 13.59 11.92 -8.54
C ARG A 69 15.01 11.78 -7.97
N LEU A 70 15.67 10.65 -8.21
CA LEU A 70 17.05 10.44 -7.79
C LEU A 70 18.00 11.49 -8.38
N LYS A 71 17.84 11.84 -9.67
CA LYS A 71 18.64 12.91 -10.31
C LYS A 71 18.45 14.28 -9.64
N ARG A 72 17.22 14.57 -9.19
CA ARG A 72 16.87 15.81 -8.49
C ARG A 72 17.18 15.76 -6.98
N LYS A 73 17.71 14.64 -6.47
CA LYS A 73 17.92 14.41 -5.04
C LYS A 73 16.62 14.51 -4.23
N GLU A 74 15.53 14.10 -4.83
CA GLU A 74 14.22 14.00 -4.22
C GLU A 74 13.94 12.55 -3.80
N GLN A 75 12.99 12.37 -2.88
CA GLN A 75 12.67 11.07 -2.29
C GLN A 75 11.41 10.47 -2.91
N SER A 76 11.35 9.15 -2.94
CA SER A 76 10.20 8.38 -3.47
C SER A 76 9.63 7.45 -2.40
N LEU A 77 8.29 7.36 -2.30
CA LEU A 77 7.59 6.40 -1.46
C LEU A 77 6.89 5.34 -2.32
N ILE A 78 7.27 4.10 -2.15
CA ILE A 78 6.59 2.97 -2.78
C ILE A 78 5.60 2.39 -1.77
N PHE A 79 4.34 2.75 -1.93
CA PHE A 79 3.27 2.29 -1.06
C PHE A 79 2.69 0.97 -1.54
N ILE A 80 2.73 -0.05 -0.69
CA ILE A 80 2.17 -1.36 -0.97
C ILE A 80 0.97 -1.58 -0.05
N ASN A 81 -0.23 -1.57 -0.63
CA ASN A 81 -1.48 -1.70 0.15
C ASN A 81 -1.66 -3.10 0.77
N ARG A 82 -0.66 -3.98 0.70
CA ARG A 82 -0.75 -5.35 1.18
C ARG A 82 0.25 -5.64 2.27
N ARG A 83 -0.24 -5.92 3.47
CA ARG A 83 0.56 -6.42 4.59
C ARG A 83 1.02 -7.85 4.31
N GLY A 84 2.32 -8.10 4.43
CA GLY A 84 2.91 -9.44 4.46
C GLY A 84 2.98 -10.18 3.11
N PHE A 85 3.73 -11.25 3.14
CA PHE A 85 3.95 -12.17 2.02
C PHE A 85 2.74 -13.11 1.91
N ALA A 86 1.62 -12.62 1.42
CA ALA A 86 0.41 -13.43 1.26
C ALA A 86 -0.07 -13.37 -0.19
N PRO A 87 0.62 -14.03 -1.13
CA PRO A 87 0.21 -14.03 -2.53
C PRO A 87 -1.11 -14.77 -2.67
N THR A 88 -2.06 -14.15 -3.37
CA THR A 88 -3.30 -14.81 -3.82
C THR A 88 -3.01 -15.56 -5.12
N LEU A 89 -3.60 -16.74 -5.30
CA LEU A 89 -3.49 -17.45 -6.56
C LEU A 89 -4.31 -16.74 -7.63
N PHE A 90 -3.68 -16.44 -8.77
CA PHE A 90 -4.25 -15.65 -9.87
C PHE A 90 -4.02 -16.38 -11.20
N CYS A 91 -5.01 -16.31 -12.08
CA CYS A 91 -4.90 -16.81 -13.45
C CYS A 91 -4.51 -15.69 -14.42
N SER A 92 -3.39 -15.85 -15.12
CA SER A 92 -2.93 -14.89 -16.12
C SER A 92 -3.80 -14.83 -17.38
N SER A 93 -4.58 -15.87 -17.67
CA SER A 93 -5.40 -15.97 -18.88
C SER A 93 -6.78 -15.32 -18.75
N CYS A 94 -7.44 -15.44 -17.58
CA CYS A 94 -8.80 -14.92 -17.40
C CYS A 94 -8.95 -13.99 -16.18
N SER A 95 -7.84 -13.64 -15.52
CA SER A 95 -7.82 -12.78 -14.32
C SER A 95 -8.55 -13.34 -13.09
N TRP A 96 -8.93 -14.61 -13.10
CA TRP A 96 -9.51 -15.27 -11.94
C TRP A 96 -8.56 -15.23 -10.73
N THR A 97 -9.15 -15.05 -9.54
CA THR A 97 -8.42 -15.11 -8.26
C THR A 97 -9.04 -16.11 -7.33
N ALA A 98 -8.20 -16.82 -6.56
CA ALA A 98 -8.69 -17.82 -5.60
C ALA A 98 -9.44 -17.16 -4.43
N GLU A 99 -10.74 -17.38 -4.36
CA GLU A 99 -11.63 -16.92 -3.30
C GLU A 99 -11.99 -18.04 -2.34
N CYS A 100 -12.26 -17.68 -1.09
CA CYS A 100 -12.67 -18.63 -0.08
C CYS A 100 -14.11 -19.07 -0.32
N LYS A 101 -14.34 -20.39 -0.32
CA LYS A 101 -15.68 -20.95 -0.49
C LYS A 101 -16.60 -20.74 0.74
N ARG A 102 -16.04 -20.36 1.91
CA ARG A 102 -16.78 -20.16 3.16
C ARG A 102 -17.06 -18.69 3.48
N CYS A 103 -16.29 -17.78 2.88
CA CYS A 103 -16.45 -16.33 3.06
C CYS A 103 -15.92 -15.60 1.82
N SER A 104 -16.22 -14.31 1.68
CA SER A 104 -15.83 -13.50 0.50
C SER A 104 -14.36 -13.09 0.47
N SER A 105 -13.51 -13.58 1.39
CA SER A 105 -12.09 -13.25 1.44
C SER A 105 -11.30 -14.05 0.40
N LYS A 106 -10.18 -13.49 -0.06
CA LYS A 106 -9.27 -14.20 -0.96
C LYS A 106 -8.41 -15.21 -0.20
N LEU A 107 -8.12 -16.33 -0.85
CA LEU A 107 -7.22 -17.36 -0.33
C LEU A 107 -5.77 -16.95 -0.54
N VAL A 108 -4.94 -17.24 0.45
CA VAL A 108 -3.52 -16.94 0.51
C VAL A 108 -2.71 -18.19 0.21
N VAL A 109 -1.72 -18.07 -0.68
CA VAL A 109 -0.78 -19.15 -1.01
C VAL A 109 0.28 -19.26 0.09
N HIS A 110 0.34 -20.39 0.76
CA HIS A 110 1.40 -20.76 1.69
C HIS A 110 2.37 -21.72 0.98
N GLN A 111 3.42 -21.18 0.36
CA GLN A 111 4.36 -21.96 -0.44
C GLN A 111 5.06 -23.09 0.34
N LYS A 112 5.44 -22.83 1.60
CA LYS A 112 6.12 -23.83 2.44
C LYS A 112 5.27 -25.07 2.71
N THR A 113 3.97 -24.92 2.80
CA THR A 113 3.01 -26.01 3.09
C THR A 113 2.24 -26.47 1.87
N ASN A 114 2.46 -25.83 0.71
CA ASN A 114 1.72 -26.04 -0.53
C ASN A 114 0.19 -25.96 -0.36
N ARG A 115 -0.29 -24.98 0.43
CA ARG A 115 -1.70 -24.80 0.79
C ARG A 115 -2.21 -23.40 0.44
N LEU A 116 -3.53 -23.32 0.19
CA LEU A 116 -4.30 -22.10 0.13
C LEU A 116 -5.08 -21.94 1.44
N LYS A 117 -4.84 -20.85 2.18
CA LYS A 117 -5.51 -20.58 3.47
C LYS A 117 -6.28 -19.28 3.45
N CYS A 118 -7.44 -19.29 4.07
CA CYS A 118 -8.21 -18.10 4.36
C CYS A 118 -7.81 -17.53 5.73
N HIS A 119 -7.24 -16.33 5.77
CA HIS A 119 -6.87 -15.69 7.03
C HIS A 119 -8.06 -15.07 7.77
N HIS A 120 -9.27 -15.08 7.17
CA HIS A 120 -10.49 -14.57 7.80
C HIS A 120 -11.24 -15.69 8.54
N CYS A 121 -11.56 -16.81 7.86
CA CYS A 121 -12.36 -17.88 8.45
C CYS A 121 -11.59 -19.18 8.73
N GLY A 122 -10.28 -19.21 8.52
CA GLY A 122 -9.43 -20.37 8.75
C GLY A 122 -9.57 -21.51 7.74
N HIS A 123 -10.41 -21.35 6.69
CA HIS A 123 -10.55 -22.37 5.64
C HIS A 123 -9.21 -22.66 4.97
N ASP A 124 -8.89 -23.94 4.77
CA ASP A 124 -7.63 -24.44 4.24
C ASP A 124 -7.90 -25.49 3.15
N GLN A 125 -7.20 -25.39 2.01
CA GLN A 125 -7.30 -26.32 0.90
C GLN A 125 -5.97 -26.48 0.15
N ASN A 126 -5.83 -27.52 -0.66
CA ASN A 126 -4.65 -27.72 -1.52
C ASN A 126 -4.56 -26.63 -2.58
N ILE A 127 -3.33 -26.32 -3.00
CA ILE A 127 -3.11 -25.48 -4.20
C ILE A 127 -3.64 -26.25 -5.40
N ILE A 128 -4.37 -25.53 -6.25
CA ILE A 128 -4.84 -26.04 -7.53
C ILE A 128 -3.84 -25.65 -8.63
N ASN A 129 -3.62 -26.53 -9.59
CA ASN A 129 -2.68 -26.30 -10.70
C ASN A 129 -3.37 -25.80 -11.97
N GLN A 130 -4.70 -25.93 -12.04
CA GLN A 130 -5.50 -25.54 -13.19
C GLN A 130 -6.57 -24.53 -12.78
N CYS A 131 -6.79 -23.52 -13.63
CA CYS A 131 -7.80 -22.50 -13.38
C CYS A 131 -9.21 -23.13 -13.45
N PRO A 132 -10.07 -22.94 -12.44
CA PRO A 132 -11.41 -23.53 -12.44
C PRO A 132 -12.37 -22.84 -13.43
N ILE A 133 -12.00 -21.69 -14.00
CA ILE A 133 -12.84 -20.94 -14.94
C ILE A 133 -12.45 -21.22 -16.39
N CYS A 134 -11.16 -21.11 -16.75
CA CYS A 134 -10.71 -21.23 -18.13
C CYS A 134 -9.81 -22.44 -18.39
N ALA A 135 -9.65 -23.34 -17.42
CA ALA A 135 -8.81 -24.53 -17.49
C ALA A 135 -7.33 -24.27 -17.84
N SER A 136 -6.87 -23.02 -17.81
CA SER A 136 -5.49 -22.65 -18.07
C SER A 136 -4.57 -23.16 -16.94
N MET A 137 -3.35 -23.60 -17.29
CA MET A 137 -2.28 -23.91 -16.34
C MET A 137 -1.53 -22.64 -15.88
N GLY A 138 -1.93 -21.46 -16.34
CA GLY A 138 -1.30 -20.16 -16.05
C GLY A 138 -1.61 -19.61 -14.65
N LEU A 139 -1.82 -20.48 -13.66
CA LEU A 139 -1.99 -20.07 -12.27
C LEU A 139 -0.65 -19.67 -11.65
N ARG A 140 -0.61 -18.47 -11.10
CA ARG A 140 0.58 -17.94 -10.40
C ARG A 140 0.20 -17.18 -9.14
N PRO A 141 1.06 -17.18 -8.12
CA PRO A 141 0.86 -16.31 -6.97
C PRO A 141 0.96 -14.84 -7.38
N LEU A 142 -0.11 -14.08 -7.21
CA LEU A 142 -0.14 -12.64 -7.46
C LEU A 142 0.03 -11.89 -6.14
N GLY A 143 0.97 -11.00 -6.10
CA GLY A 143 1.25 -10.11 -4.97
C GLY A 143 2.72 -10.19 -4.58
N SER A 144 3.40 -9.08 -4.70
CA SER A 144 4.74 -8.88 -4.18
C SER A 144 4.60 -8.41 -2.75
N GLY A 145 5.21 -9.10 -1.79
CA GLY A 145 5.41 -8.55 -0.44
C GLY A 145 6.42 -7.38 -0.52
N THR A 146 6.42 -6.52 0.47
CA THR A 146 7.38 -5.41 0.60
C THR A 146 8.83 -5.85 0.36
N GLN A 147 9.18 -7.05 0.82
CA GLN A 147 10.52 -7.62 0.66
C GLN A 147 10.89 -7.89 -0.81
N LYS A 148 9.99 -8.45 -1.62
CA LYS A 148 10.28 -8.67 -3.06
C LYS A 148 10.40 -7.36 -3.83
N VAL A 149 9.60 -6.36 -3.46
CA VAL A 149 9.69 -5.03 -4.06
C VAL A 149 11.02 -4.37 -3.67
N GLU A 150 11.42 -4.44 -2.41
CA GLU A 150 12.72 -3.98 -1.92
C GLU A 150 13.88 -4.65 -2.68
N GLU A 151 13.87 -5.99 -2.79
CA GLU A 151 14.89 -6.74 -3.55
C GLU A 151 14.95 -6.32 -5.03
N ALA A 152 13.79 -6.10 -5.65
CA ALA A 152 13.72 -5.66 -7.04
C ALA A 152 14.23 -4.21 -7.21
N LEU A 153 13.90 -3.32 -6.29
CA LEU A 153 14.39 -1.94 -6.29
C LEU A 153 15.91 -1.88 -6.06
N ASN A 154 16.45 -2.67 -5.13
CA ASN A 154 17.90 -2.76 -4.91
C ASN A 154 18.66 -3.22 -6.17
N LYS A 155 18.07 -4.11 -6.98
CA LYS A 155 18.66 -4.52 -8.26
C LYS A 155 18.57 -3.45 -9.33
N LEU A 156 17.49 -2.67 -9.35
CA LEU A 156 17.27 -1.61 -10.34
C LEU A 156 18.05 -0.34 -10.01
N PHE A 157 18.24 -0.04 -8.72
CA PHE A 157 18.86 1.17 -8.21
C PHE A 157 19.97 0.83 -7.18
N PRO A 158 21.08 0.22 -7.60
CA PRO A 158 22.10 -0.29 -6.68
C PRO A 158 22.82 0.82 -5.87
N ASN A 159 22.76 2.06 -6.35
CA ASN A 159 23.38 3.22 -5.68
C ASN A 159 22.40 4.02 -4.82
N ALA A 160 21.11 3.66 -4.80
CA ALA A 160 20.10 4.36 -4.00
C ALA A 160 20.00 3.76 -2.59
N SER A 161 19.82 4.63 -1.60
CA SER A 161 19.51 4.21 -0.23
C SER A 161 18.04 3.82 -0.13
N ILE A 162 17.76 2.51 -0.01
CA ILE A 162 16.42 1.97 0.05
C ILE A 162 16.12 1.47 1.46
N LEU A 163 15.03 1.95 2.06
CA LEU A 163 14.57 1.50 3.37
C LEU A 163 13.18 0.90 3.29
N ARG A 164 13.04 -0.31 3.81
CA ARG A 164 11.74 -0.95 3.98
C ARG A 164 11.20 -0.71 5.40
N VAL A 165 9.95 -0.27 5.46
CA VAL A 165 9.22 -0.02 6.70
C VAL A 165 7.97 -0.90 6.74
N ASP A 166 7.93 -1.82 7.69
CA ASP A 166 6.77 -2.65 7.98
C ASP A 166 6.54 -2.75 9.50
N LYS A 167 5.48 -3.48 9.88
CA LYS A 167 5.09 -3.61 11.28
C LYS A 167 6.16 -4.26 12.15
N ASP A 168 7.07 -5.02 11.56
CA ASP A 168 8.15 -5.71 12.27
C ASP A 168 9.36 -4.81 12.46
N THR A 169 9.59 -3.86 11.55
CA THR A 169 10.72 -2.92 11.59
C THR A 169 10.43 -1.67 12.43
N THR A 170 9.16 -1.37 12.74
CA THR A 170 8.76 -0.12 13.43
C THR A 170 7.94 -0.37 14.69
N ARG A 171 8.33 -1.34 15.51
CA ARG A 171 7.58 -1.69 16.75
C ARG A 171 7.67 -0.65 17.86
N THR A 172 8.62 0.27 17.84
CA THR A 172 8.83 1.26 18.90
C THR A 172 8.69 2.69 18.41
N LYS A 173 8.26 3.61 19.31
CA LYS A 173 8.25 5.05 19.02
C LYS A 173 9.62 5.55 18.56
N LYS A 174 10.68 5.04 19.15
CA LYS A 174 12.07 5.40 18.82
C LYS A 174 12.42 5.07 17.36
N SER A 175 11.92 3.95 16.82
CA SER A 175 12.16 3.59 15.41
C SER A 175 11.43 4.51 14.42
N LEU A 176 10.26 5.05 14.78
CA LEU A 176 9.55 6.04 13.97
C LEU A 176 10.24 7.40 13.97
N THR A 177 10.72 7.86 15.14
CA THR A 177 11.50 9.10 15.22
C THR A 177 12.78 9.00 14.38
N LEU A 178 13.53 7.91 14.51
CA LEU A 178 14.72 7.67 13.71
C LEU A 178 14.43 7.64 12.20
N LEU A 179 13.30 7.04 11.78
CA LEU A 179 12.86 7.07 10.39
C LEU A 179 12.64 8.51 9.92
N HIS A 180 11.96 9.32 10.73
CA HIS A 180 11.68 10.73 10.43
C HIS A 180 12.97 11.53 10.26
N ASP A 181 13.92 11.37 11.19
CA ASP A 181 15.23 12.05 11.15
C ASP A 181 16.01 11.66 9.88
N ARG A 182 16.07 10.36 9.55
CA ARG A 182 16.76 9.87 8.36
C ARG A 182 16.13 10.37 7.05
N MET A 183 14.78 10.45 6.99
CA MET A 183 14.08 11.02 5.84
C MET A 183 14.37 12.51 5.70
N ASN A 184 14.29 13.28 6.77
CA ASN A 184 14.57 14.73 6.75
C ASN A 184 16.03 15.04 6.42
N ASN A 185 16.96 14.19 6.86
CA ASN A 185 18.39 14.31 6.53
C ASN A 185 18.73 13.81 5.12
N ARG A 186 17.73 13.35 4.33
CA ARG A 186 17.93 12.78 2.98
C ARG A 186 18.86 11.57 2.93
N GLU A 187 18.91 10.79 4.02
CA GLU A 187 19.70 9.55 4.08
C GLU A 187 19.02 8.39 3.36
N ILE A 188 17.72 8.55 3.00
CA ILE A 188 16.90 7.56 2.33
C ILE A 188 16.37 8.15 1.03
N ASP A 189 16.65 7.50 -0.09
CA ASP A 189 16.17 7.90 -1.41
C ASP A 189 14.80 7.28 -1.73
N ILE A 190 14.63 6.01 -1.38
CA ILE A 190 13.40 5.26 -1.68
C ILE A 190 12.89 4.60 -0.40
N LEU A 191 11.70 4.96 0.01
CA LEU A 191 10.99 4.37 1.14
C LEU A 191 9.96 3.34 0.63
N VAL A 192 10.02 2.10 1.12
CA VAL A 192 9.06 1.05 0.76
C VAL A 192 8.23 0.70 1.97
N GLY A 193 6.92 0.79 1.88
CA GLY A 193 6.11 0.45 3.04
C GLY A 193 4.63 0.22 2.80
N THR A 194 3.91 0.01 3.89
CA THR A 194 2.47 -0.28 3.91
C THR A 194 1.69 0.84 4.61
N GLN A 195 0.44 0.59 4.94
CA GLN A 195 -0.49 1.55 5.57
C GLN A 195 0.06 2.34 6.77
N MET A 196 1.14 1.87 7.41
CA MET A 196 1.78 2.61 8.51
C MET A 196 2.38 3.94 8.05
N LEU A 197 2.79 4.04 6.78
CA LEU A 197 3.34 5.26 6.19
C LEU A 197 2.27 6.21 5.63
N ALA A 198 1.01 5.78 5.58
CA ALA A 198 -0.07 6.56 4.98
C ALA A 198 -0.63 7.67 5.87
N LYS A 199 -0.26 7.70 7.16
CA LYS A 199 -0.85 8.64 8.13
C LYS A 199 0.21 9.31 9.01
N GLY A 200 0.11 10.64 9.15
CA GLY A 200 0.82 11.40 10.17
C GLY A 200 2.31 11.65 9.92
N HIS A 201 2.77 11.49 8.69
CA HIS A 201 4.14 11.80 8.31
C HIS A 201 4.18 12.98 7.35
N ASP A 202 5.07 13.92 7.60
CA ASP A 202 5.40 15.03 6.72
C ASP A 202 6.87 14.87 6.30
N PHE A 203 7.08 14.64 4.99
CA PHE A 203 8.41 14.47 4.41
C PHE A 203 8.56 15.49 3.28
N PRO A 204 9.23 16.63 3.53
CA PRO A 204 9.28 17.75 2.59
C PRO A 204 9.95 17.44 1.24
N PHE A 205 10.81 16.41 1.20
CA PHE A 205 11.52 15.99 -0.02
C PHE A 205 10.87 14.81 -0.75
N LEU A 206 9.77 14.31 -0.23
CA LEU A 206 9.00 13.22 -0.84
C LEU A 206 8.09 13.78 -1.93
N THR A 207 8.44 13.50 -3.19
CA THR A 207 7.76 14.07 -4.37
C THR A 207 7.17 13.01 -5.31
N LEU A 208 7.41 11.70 -5.02
CA LEU A 208 6.84 10.57 -5.76
C LEU A 208 6.31 9.52 -4.78
#